data_c1f4c07a4e8f10f9dc999a8122c87b1a
#
_entry.id   c1f4c07a4e8f10f9dc999a8122c87b1a
#
_cell.length_a   1.000
_cell.length_b   1.000
_cell.length_c   1.000
_cell.angle_alpha   90.00
_cell.angle_beta   90.00
_cell.angle_gamma   90.00
#
_symmetry.space_group_name_H-M   'P 1'
#
loop_
_entity.id
_entity.type
_entity.pdbx_description
1 polymer ?
#
loop_
_entity_poly.entity_id
_entity_poly.type
_entity_poly.pdbx_seq_one_letter_code
_entity_poly.pdbx_strand_id
1 'polypeptide(L)'
;MPLNPQARAVLDVLATTGFKLAGDPAAVRAMIALTPRPQGEAVTAVEDRTVPANGAEIPVRIYRPDDARAAKPALIWFHGGGWVIGS
;
A
#
# COMPACT_ATOMS: atom_id res chain seq x y z
N MET A 1 14.11 6.21 -24.92
CA MET A 1 14.50 4.90 -24.38
C MET A 1 13.35 3.91 -24.55
N PRO A 2 13.61 2.74 -25.07
CA PRO A 2 12.57 1.72 -25.12
C PRO A 2 12.20 1.28 -23.68
N LEU A 3 10.92 1.04 -23.45
CA LEU A 3 10.44 0.50 -22.18
C LEU A 3 10.91 -0.94 -22.01
N ASN A 4 11.22 -1.30 -20.76
CA ASN A 4 11.42 -2.69 -20.41
C ASN A 4 10.17 -3.51 -20.81
N PRO A 5 10.31 -4.72 -21.41
CA PRO A 5 9.17 -5.53 -21.83
C PRO A 5 8.16 -5.84 -20.73
N GLN A 6 8.62 -6.05 -19.50
CA GLN A 6 7.74 -6.28 -18.35
C GLN A 6 6.94 -5.02 -18.00
N ALA A 7 7.58 -3.85 -18.01
CA ALA A 7 6.90 -2.57 -17.79
C ALA A 7 5.86 -2.30 -18.89
N ARG A 8 6.18 -2.61 -20.14
CA ARG A 8 5.26 -2.48 -21.26
C ARG A 8 4.03 -3.36 -21.06
N ALA A 9 4.22 -4.61 -20.69
CA ALA A 9 3.11 -5.54 -20.43
C ALA A 9 2.15 -5.02 -19.33
N VAL A 10 2.69 -4.43 -18.26
CA VAL A 10 1.88 -3.81 -17.21
C VAL A 10 1.08 -2.63 -17.74
N LEU A 11 1.71 -1.75 -18.53
CA LEU A 11 1.02 -0.60 -19.12
C LEU A 11 -0.09 -1.02 -20.08
N ASP A 12 0.13 -2.06 -20.87
CA ASP A 12 -0.88 -2.58 -21.80
C ASP A 12 -2.09 -3.13 -21.04
N VAL A 13 -1.88 -3.85 -19.92
CA VAL A 13 -2.96 -4.28 -19.04
C VAL A 13 -3.70 -3.08 -18.43
N LEU A 14 -2.98 -2.09 -17.90
CA LEU A 14 -3.60 -0.89 -17.33
C LEU A 14 -4.43 -0.12 -18.37
N ALA A 15 -3.97 -0.05 -19.60
CA ALA A 15 -4.70 0.61 -20.69
C ALA A 15 -6.07 -0.07 -20.95
N THR A 16 -6.17 -1.39 -20.79
CA THR A 16 -7.44 -2.12 -20.97
C THR A 16 -8.43 -1.92 -19.84
N THR A 17 -7.96 -1.58 -18.63
CA THR A 17 -8.83 -1.40 -17.44
C THR A 17 -9.55 -0.04 -17.41
N GLY A 18 -9.13 0.92 -18.24
CA GLY A 18 -9.64 2.30 -18.19
C GLY A 18 -9.28 3.04 -16.90
N PHE A 19 -8.32 2.52 -16.13
CA PHE A 19 -7.90 3.12 -14.86
C PHE A 19 -7.30 4.51 -15.07
N LYS A 20 -7.88 5.52 -14.43
CA LYS A 20 -7.37 6.90 -14.41
C LYS A 20 -7.33 7.39 -12.97
N LEU A 21 -6.18 7.89 -12.54
CA LEU A 21 -6.01 8.59 -11.27
C LEU A 21 -6.47 10.06 -11.36
N ALA A 22 -7.56 10.30 -12.06
CA ALA A 22 -8.10 11.64 -12.26
C ALA A 22 -9.58 11.66 -11.87
N GLY A 23 -10.04 12.76 -11.30
CA GLY A 23 -11.42 12.95 -10.90
C GLY A 23 -11.60 13.18 -9.39
N ASP A 24 -12.80 12.93 -8.90
CA ASP A 24 -13.11 13.07 -7.48
C ASP A 24 -12.32 12.09 -6.60
N PRO A 25 -11.59 12.56 -5.58
CA PRO A 25 -10.81 11.73 -4.69
C PRO A 25 -11.61 10.61 -4.01
N ALA A 26 -12.87 10.86 -3.66
CA ALA A 26 -13.73 9.86 -3.02
C ALA A 26 -14.04 8.69 -3.97
N ALA A 27 -14.33 9.00 -5.24
CA ALA A 27 -14.59 7.99 -6.27
C ALA A 27 -13.34 7.14 -6.56
N VAL A 28 -12.17 7.77 -6.63
CA VAL A 28 -10.89 7.05 -6.83
C VAL A 28 -10.60 6.11 -5.66
N ARG A 29 -10.79 6.56 -4.43
CA ARG A 29 -10.61 5.73 -3.23
C ARG A 29 -11.56 4.53 -3.20
N ALA A 30 -12.83 4.74 -3.54
CA ALA A 30 -13.82 3.66 -3.61
C ALA A 30 -13.44 2.60 -4.66
N MET A 31 -12.99 3.03 -5.83
CA MET A 31 -12.54 2.13 -6.89
C MET A 31 -11.33 1.29 -6.45
N ILE A 32 -10.35 1.91 -5.81
CA ILE A 32 -9.14 1.22 -5.33
C ILE A 32 -9.48 0.23 -4.21
N ALA A 33 -10.42 0.56 -3.33
CA ALA A 33 -10.88 -0.34 -2.28
C ALA A 33 -11.51 -1.64 -2.83
N LEU A 34 -12.09 -1.59 -4.02
CA LEU A 34 -12.66 -2.75 -4.70
C LEU A 34 -11.62 -3.57 -5.49
N THR A 35 -10.41 -3.06 -5.66
CA THR A 35 -9.35 -3.76 -6.40
C THR A 35 -8.81 -4.91 -5.56
N PRO A 36 -8.85 -6.16 -6.06
CA PRO A 36 -8.28 -7.30 -5.36
C PRO A 36 -6.79 -7.08 -5.10
N ARG A 37 -6.36 -7.36 -3.89
CA ARG A 37 -4.94 -7.31 -3.51
C ARG A 37 -4.38 -8.72 -3.43
N PRO A 38 -3.20 -8.99 -4.01
CA PRO A 38 -2.57 -10.28 -3.81
C PRO A 38 -2.29 -10.48 -2.32
N GLN A 39 -2.54 -11.69 -1.86
CA GLN A 39 -2.21 -12.07 -0.49
C GLN A 39 -0.70 -12.18 -0.36
N GLY A 40 -0.12 -11.49 0.60
CA GLY A 40 1.30 -11.60 0.94
C GLY A 40 1.62 -12.85 1.75
N GLU A 41 2.88 -13.04 2.07
CA GLU A 41 3.31 -14.09 2.98
C GLU A 41 2.64 -13.95 4.35
N ALA A 42 2.36 -15.10 4.96
CA ALA A 42 1.82 -15.12 6.31
C ALA A 42 2.86 -14.61 7.31
N VAL A 43 2.41 -13.79 8.26
CA VAL A 43 3.23 -13.30 9.37
C VAL A 43 2.63 -13.77 10.68
N THR A 44 3.45 -13.86 11.72
CA THR A 44 3.01 -14.37 13.03
C THR A 44 1.98 -13.47 13.69
N ALA A 45 2.15 -12.16 13.57
CA ALA A 45 1.22 -11.19 14.14
C ALA A 45 1.10 -9.92 13.29
N VAL A 46 -0.10 -9.37 13.28
CA VAL A 46 -0.40 -8.04 12.73
C VAL A 46 -1.10 -7.24 13.82
N GLU A 47 -0.62 -6.06 14.11
CA GLU A 47 -1.10 -5.20 15.18
C GLU A 47 -1.37 -3.80 14.65
N ASP A 48 -2.58 -3.29 14.87
CA ASP A 48 -2.93 -1.90 14.55
C ASP A 48 -2.79 -1.04 15.80
N ARG A 49 -2.06 0.06 15.67
CA ARG A 49 -1.83 1.06 16.72
C ARG A 49 -2.02 2.47 16.19
N THR A 50 -2.13 3.43 17.10
CA THR A 50 -2.04 4.84 16.78
C THR A 50 -0.79 5.45 17.43
N VAL A 51 -0.16 6.36 16.71
CA VAL A 51 1.01 7.10 17.18
C VAL A 51 0.64 8.59 17.25
N PRO A 52 0.77 9.24 18.41
CA PRO A 52 0.51 10.66 18.53
C PRO A 52 1.59 11.46 17.80
N ALA A 53 1.18 12.41 16.96
CA ALA A 53 2.08 13.31 16.25
C ALA A 53 1.41 14.66 16.03
N ASN A 54 2.01 15.73 16.54
CA ASN A 54 1.57 17.11 16.33
C ASN A 54 0.05 17.36 16.56
N GLY A 55 -0.52 16.77 17.61
CA GLY A 55 -1.94 16.93 17.93
C GLY A 55 -2.90 16.04 17.12
N ALA A 56 -2.37 15.16 16.29
CA ALA A 56 -3.13 14.15 15.56
C ALA A 56 -2.70 12.75 15.98
N GLU A 57 -3.57 11.78 15.74
CA GLU A 57 -3.25 10.36 15.90
C GLU A 57 -3.05 9.73 14.52
N ILE A 58 -1.88 9.13 14.31
CA ILE A 58 -1.52 8.48 13.05
C ILE A 58 -1.72 6.98 13.22
N PRO A 59 -2.60 6.33 12.44
CA PRO A 59 -2.73 4.89 12.46
C PRO A 59 -1.49 4.24 11.83
N VAL A 60 -0.97 3.22 12.48
CA VAL A 60 0.16 2.42 12.02
C VAL A 60 -0.18 0.94 12.11
N ARG A 61 0.33 0.16 11.18
CA ARG A 61 0.20 -1.30 11.21
C ARG A 61 1.58 -1.93 11.34
N ILE A 62 1.72 -2.80 12.34
CA ILE A 62 2.96 -3.47 12.67
C ILE A 62 2.83 -4.94 12.25
N TYR A 63 3.75 -5.41 11.42
CA TYR A 63 3.86 -6.79 11.00
C TYR A 63 5.03 -7.45 11.71
N ARG A 64 4.79 -8.59 12.34
CA ARG A 64 5.83 -9.40 12.99
C ARG A 64 5.95 -10.73 12.27
N PRO A 65 7.07 -10.99 11.57
CA PRO A 65 7.22 -12.20 10.77
C PRO A 65 7.36 -13.47 11.62
N ASP A 66 7.81 -13.34 12.85
CA ASP A 66 7.98 -14.45 13.78
C ASP A 66 7.90 -14.00 15.25
N ASP A 67 7.87 -14.95 16.17
CA ASP A 67 7.86 -14.73 17.62
C ASP A 67 9.23 -14.44 18.23
N ALA A 68 10.23 -14.16 17.42
CA ALA A 68 11.59 -13.98 17.91
C ALA A 68 11.65 -12.82 18.92
N ARG A 69 12.07 -13.15 20.12
CA ARG A 69 12.26 -12.21 21.23
C ARG A 69 13.58 -11.44 21.12
N ALA A 70 14.46 -11.82 20.19
CA ALA A 70 15.72 -11.13 19.94
C ALA A 70 15.48 -9.79 19.23
N ALA A 71 16.33 -8.81 19.49
CA ALA A 71 16.34 -7.56 18.77
C ALA A 71 16.56 -7.81 17.27
N LYS A 72 15.67 -7.27 16.45
CA LYS A 72 15.71 -7.39 14.99
C LYS A 72 15.71 -6.01 14.33
N PRO A 73 16.26 -5.92 13.13
CA PRO A 73 16.11 -4.70 12.34
C PRO A 73 14.63 -4.45 12.05
N ALA A 74 14.23 -3.19 12.08
CA ALA A 74 12.88 -2.74 11.74
C ALA A 74 12.89 -1.98 10.42
N LEU A 75 11.87 -2.19 9.60
CA LEU A 75 11.61 -1.42 8.40
C LEU A 75 10.37 -0.55 8.63
N ILE A 76 10.49 0.74 8.41
CA ILE A 76 9.35 1.66 8.42
C ILE A 76 8.99 1.98 6.98
N TRP A 77 7.74 1.72 6.61
CA TRP A 77 7.23 1.96 5.28
C TRP A 77 6.18 3.07 5.29
N PHE A 78 6.39 4.07 4.46
CA PHE A 78 5.40 5.11 4.18
C PHE A 78 4.79 4.84 2.82
N HIS A 79 3.47 4.64 2.77
CA HIS A 79 2.82 4.36 1.50
C HIS A 79 2.86 5.57 0.55
N GLY A 80 2.93 5.30 -0.74
CA GLY A 80 2.71 6.29 -1.78
C GLY A 80 1.22 6.50 -2.06
N GLY A 81 0.90 7.34 -3.03
CA GLY A 81 -0.48 7.51 -3.49
C GLY A 81 -0.88 8.94 -3.82
N GLY A 82 0.08 9.85 -4.01
CA GLY A 82 -0.17 11.24 -4.40
C GLY A 82 -1.05 12.00 -3.41
N TRP A 83 -0.93 11.70 -2.11
CA TRP A 83 -1.75 12.27 -1.02
C TRP A 83 -3.27 12.01 -1.13
N VAL A 84 -3.70 11.18 -2.03
CA VAL A 84 -5.12 10.90 -2.31
C VAL A 84 -5.49 9.47 -1.95
N ILE A 85 -4.64 8.52 -2.25
CA ILE A 85 -4.89 7.09 -2.10
C ILE A 85 -3.80 6.40 -1.27
N GLY A 86 -4.11 5.21 -0.81
CA GLY A 86 -3.22 4.39 -0.02
C GLY A 86 -3.57 4.39 1.48
N SER A 87 -3.22 3.32 2.13
CA SER A 87 -3.37 3.11 3.57
C SER A 87 -2.41 2.03 4.04
#